data_69d1c323a49ffd75a674f90f4f2e6cf8
#
_entry.id   69d1c323a49ffd75a674f90f4f2e6cf8
#
_cell.length_a   1.000
_cell.length_b   1.000
_cell.length_c   1.000
_cell.angle_alpha   90.00
_cell.angle_beta   90.00
_cell.angle_gamma   90.00
#
_symmetry.space_group_name_H-M   'P 1'
#
loop_
_entity.id
_entity.type
_entity.pdbx_description
1 polymer ?
#
loop_
_entity_poly.entity_id
_entity_poly.type
_entity_poly.pdbx_seq_one_letter_code
_entity_poly.pdbx_strand_id
1 'polypeptide(L)'
;MAVSRETLIARHFPDVERVHAYAKFLETAGIERGLIGPREADRIWERHILNCLPVTTLFTEGATVFDIGSGAGLPGIVIALARPDLKVTLIEPLERRVEFLQEAVE
;
A
#
# COMPACT_ATOMS: atom_id res chain seq x y z
N MET A 1 20.34 -16.57 3.22
CA MET A 1 20.62 -15.45 2.30
C MET A 1 19.39 -14.57 2.16
N ALA A 2 19.56 -13.28 2.30
CA ALA A 2 18.43 -12.36 2.21
C ALA A 2 17.97 -12.20 0.75
N VAL A 3 16.65 -12.17 0.56
CA VAL A 3 16.06 -11.91 -0.75
C VAL A 3 16.07 -10.40 -1.00
N SER A 4 16.45 -9.97 -2.18
CA SER A 4 16.49 -8.55 -2.52
C SER A 4 15.09 -7.96 -2.58
N ARG A 5 15.00 -6.64 -2.35
CA ARG A 5 13.74 -5.89 -2.47
C ARG A 5 13.11 -6.10 -3.84
N GLU A 6 13.91 -5.97 -4.90
CA GLU A 6 13.43 -6.08 -6.28
C GLU A 6 12.86 -7.47 -6.56
N THR A 7 13.46 -8.52 -6.01
CA THR A 7 12.94 -9.87 -6.14
C THR A 7 11.60 -10.03 -5.46
N LEU A 8 11.46 -9.49 -4.24
CA LEU A 8 10.18 -9.52 -3.51
C LEU A 8 9.09 -8.76 -4.25
N ILE A 9 9.42 -7.58 -4.78
CA ILE A 9 8.47 -6.78 -5.54
C ILE A 9 7.99 -7.54 -6.77
N ALA A 10 8.91 -8.10 -7.55
CA ALA A 10 8.57 -8.84 -8.76
C ALA A 10 7.75 -10.10 -8.45
N ARG A 11 8.02 -10.74 -7.32
CA ARG A 11 7.32 -11.97 -6.92
C ARG A 11 5.89 -11.72 -6.48
N HIS A 12 5.63 -10.61 -5.78
CA HIS A 12 4.35 -10.37 -5.11
C HIS A 12 3.45 -9.33 -5.76
N PHE A 13 3.98 -8.49 -6.64
CA PHE A 13 3.20 -7.43 -7.28
C PHE A 13 3.15 -7.63 -8.79
N PRO A 14 1.97 -7.97 -9.35
CA PRO A 14 1.83 -8.15 -10.81
C PRO A 14 2.17 -6.91 -11.62
N ASP A 15 1.84 -5.72 -11.09
CA ASP A 15 2.16 -4.44 -11.75
C ASP A 15 3.23 -3.70 -10.95
N VAL A 16 4.48 -3.95 -11.31
CA VAL A 16 5.64 -3.38 -10.62
C VAL A 16 5.66 -1.84 -10.73
N GLU A 17 5.24 -1.30 -11.86
CA GLU A 17 5.22 0.16 -12.03
C GLU A 17 4.24 0.83 -11.09
N ARG A 18 3.07 0.24 -10.88
CA ARG A 18 2.06 0.77 -9.96
C ARG A 18 2.54 0.79 -8.52
N VAL A 19 3.17 -0.30 -8.08
CA VAL A 19 3.64 -0.33 -6.69
C VAL A 19 4.79 0.65 -6.48
N HIS A 20 5.65 0.85 -7.47
CA HIS A 20 6.68 1.88 -7.39
C HIS A 20 6.09 3.28 -7.37
N ALA A 21 5.05 3.54 -8.16
CA ALA A 21 4.35 4.82 -8.16
C ALA A 21 3.72 5.10 -6.79
N TYR A 22 3.10 4.10 -6.18
CA TYR A 22 2.53 4.25 -4.85
C TYR A 22 3.61 4.52 -3.79
N ALA A 23 4.72 3.80 -3.84
CA ALA A 23 5.84 4.03 -2.92
C ALA A 23 6.35 5.46 -3.01
N LYS A 24 6.51 5.96 -4.23
CA LYS A 24 6.94 7.34 -4.46
C LYS A 24 5.92 8.34 -3.93
N PHE A 25 4.64 8.07 -4.10
CA PHE A 25 3.58 8.93 -3.59
C PHE A 25 3.60 8.98 -2.06
N LEU A 26 3.85 7.84 -1.40
CA LEU A 26 4.02 7.81 0.05
C LEU A 26 5.22 8.63 0.51
N GLU A 27 6.34 8.50 -0.18
CA GLU A 27 7.58 9.23 0.16
C GLU A 27 7.45 10.75 -0.02
N THR A 28 6.61 11.18 -0.93
CA THR A 28 6.41 12.60 -1.24
C THR A 28 5.16 13.15 -0.57
N ALA A 29 4.00 12.95 -1.17
CA ALA A 29 2.74 13.48 -0.66
C ALA A 29 2.36 12.91 0.71
N GLY A 30 2.67 11.64 0.98
CA GLY A 30 2.38 11.01 2.27
C GLY A 30 3.09 11.69 3.43
N ILE A 31 4.36 12.03 3.25
CA ILE A 31 5.14 12.74 4.25
C ILE A 31 4.75 14.22 4.31
N GLU A 32 4.66 14.85 3.14
CA GLU A 32 4.32 16.26 3.02
C GLU A 32 2.97 16.60 3.67
N ARG A 33 1.99 15.72 3.51
CA ARG A 33 0.64 15.90 4.08
C ARG A 33 0.48 15.32 5.49
N GLY A 34 1.55 14.81 6.08
CA GLY A 34 1.58 14.34 7.46
C GLY A 34 0.90 13.00 7.70
N LEU A 35 0.70 12.18 6.67
CA LEU A 35 0.14 10.83 6.82
C LEU A 35 1.19 9.81 7.25
N ILE A 36 2.44 10.09 6.95
CA ILE A 36 3.59 9.27 7.33
C ILE A 36 4.63 10.19 7.92
N GLY A 37 5.33 9.72 8.96
CA GLY A 37 6.37 10.51 9.61
C GLY A 37 7.55 10.80 8.68
N PRO A 38 8.18 11.99 8.79
CA PRO A 38 9.26 12.37 7.88
C PRO A 38 10.48 11.46 7.93
N ARG A 39 10.66 10.74 9.03
CA ARG A 39 11.79 9.81 9.18
C ARG A 39 11.53 8.46 8.50
N GLU A 40 10.32 8.24 7.98
CA GLU A 40 9.94 6.96 7.39
C GLU A 40 10.23 6.87 5.89
N ALA A 41 10.68 7.95 5.25
CA ALA A 41 10.97 7.95 3.82
C ALA A 41 11.90 6.81 3.39
N ASP A 42 12.96 6.56 4.16
CA ASP A 42 13.93 5.50 3.88
C ASP A 42 13.40 4.10 4.19
N ARG A 43 12.26 4.01 4.85
CA ARG A 43 11.72 2.75 5.38
C ARG A 43 10.38 2.37 4.75
N ILE A 44 9.96 3.10 3.70
CA ILE A 44 8.67 2.88 3.06
C ILE A 44 8.52 1.43 2.60
N TRP A 45 9.52 0.88 1.93
CA TRP A 45 9.44 -0.49 1.43
C TRP A 45 9.45 -1.53 2.54
N GLU A 46 10.44 -1.50 3.41
CA GLU A 46 10.64 -2.56 4.41
C GLU A 46 9.60 -2.50 5.53
N ARG A 47 9.29 -1.31 6.02
CA ARG A 47 8.39 -1.16 7.17
C ARG A 47 6.93 -1.04 6.80
N HIS A 48 6.64 -0.48 5.62
CA HIS A 48 5.25 -0.17 5.28
C HIS A 48 4.72 -1.06 4.15
N ILE A 49 5.36 -1.10 3.00
CA ILE A 49 4.82 -1.85 1.87
C ILE A 49 5.06 -3.35 2.02
N LEU A 50 6.31 -3.78 2.12
CA LEU A 50 6.63 -5.21 2.20
C LEU A 50 6.10 -5.85 3.48
N ASN A 51 6.02 -5.06 4.56
CA ASN A 51 5.47 -5.54 5.82
C ASN A 51 3.98 -5.88 5.76
N CYS A 52 3.26 -5.39 4.75
CA CYS A 52 1.85 -5.72 4.55
C CYS A 52 1.65 -7.03 3.77
N LEU A 53 2.68 -7.56 3.12
CA LEU A 53 2.54 -8.75 2.27
C LEU A 53 2.01 -9.99 2.98
N PRO A 54 2.42 -10.32 4.22
CA PRO A 54 1.91 -11.52 4.88
C PRO A 54 0.39 -11.59 4.97
N VAL A 55 -0.29 -10.46 5.19
CA VAL A 55 -1.74 -10.44 5.31
C VAL A 55 -2.44 -10.79 3.99
N THR A 56 -1.78 -10.58 2.85
CA THR A 56 -2.38 -10.84 1.53
C THR A 56 -2.68 -12.32 1.31
N THR A 57 -2.01 -13.20 2.03
CA THR A 57 -2.21 -14.65 1.91
C THR A 57 -3.44 -15.16 2.64
N LEU A 58 -4.04 -14.32 3.49
CA LEU A 58 -5.18 -14.71 4.32
C LEU A 58 -6.51 -14.68 3.60
N PHE A 59 -6.58 -14.06 2.43
CA PHE A 59 -7.83 -13.88 1.71
C PHE A 59 -8.02 -14.95 0.63
N THR A 60 -9.24 -15.46 0.53
CA THR A 60 -9.62 -16.38 -0.55
C THR A 60 -9.69 -15.62 -1.87
N GLU A 61 -9.53 -16.35 -2.98
CA GLU A 61 -9.59 -15.78 -4.32
C GLU A 61 -10.89 -15.02 -4.55
N GLY A 62 -10.78 -13.81 -5.07
CA GLY A 62 -11.94 -12.96 -5.40
C GLY A 62 -12.67 -12.34 -4.22
N ALA A 63 -12.13 -12.46 -3.01
CA ALA A 63 -12.80 -11.96 -1.81
C ALA A 63 -13.00 -10.44 -1.84
N THR A 64 -14.02 -9.98 -1.12
CA THR A 64 -14.25 -8.56 -0.84
C THR A 64 -13.57 -8.23 0.48
N VAL A 65 -12.75 -7.19 0.48
CA VAL A 65 -11.96 -6.79 1.66
C VAL A 65 -12.27 -5.33 2.00
N PHE A 66 -12.53 -5.07 3.27
CA PHE A 66 -12.71 -3.71 3.76
C PHE A 66 -11.53 -3.34 4.66
N ASP A 67 -10.84 -2.25 4.31
CA ASP A 67 -9.78 -1.69 5.12
C ASP A 67 -10.34 -0.51 5.91
N ILE A 68 -10.61 -0.72 7.19
CA ILE A 68 -11.22 0.28 8.06
C ILE A 68 -10.12 1.10 8.72
N GLY A 69 -10.17 2.42 8.51
CA GLY A 69 -9.12 3.31 8.99
C GLY A 69 -7.90 3.27 8.10
N SER A 70 -8.10 3.37 6.79
CA SER A 70 -7.05 3.16 5.78
C SER A 70 -5.85 4.11 5.90
N GLY A 71 -6.02 5.33 6.41
CA GLY A 71 -4.94 6.28 6.56
C GLY A 71 -4.24 6.58 5.24
N ALA A 72 -2.97 6.20 5.14
CA ALA A 72 -2.17 6.35 3.91
C ALA A 72 -2.40 5.20 2.91
N GLY A 73 -3.38 4.34 3.15
CA GLY A 73 -3.69 3.20 2.29
C GLY A 73 -3.00 1.91 2.70
N LEU A 74 -2.52 1.84 3.92
CA LEU A 74 -1.82 0.67 4.44
C LEU A 74 -2.72 -0.06 5.46
N PRO A 75 -2.99 -1.35 5.26
CA PRO A 75 -2.48 -2.23 4.22
C PRO A 75 -3.33 -2.27 2.94
N GLY A 76 -4.47 -1.57 2.87
CA GLY A 76 -5.48 -1.74 1.82
C GLY A 76 -4.96 -1.60 0.39
N ILE A 77 -4.21 -0.53 0.10
CA ILE A 77 -3.66 -0.32 -1.26
C ILE A 77 -2.62 -1.40 -1.59
N VAL A 78 -1.78 -1.78 -0.62
CA VAL A 78 -0.79 -2.85 -0.83
C VAL A 78 -1.50 -4.17 -1.15
N ILE A 79 -2.58 -4.48 -0.42
CA ILE A 79 -3.39 -5.68 -0.68
C ILE A 79 -3.93 -5.66 -2.12
N ALA A 80 -4.49 -4.53 -2.54
CA ALA A 80 -5.05 -4.39 -3.88
C ALA A 80 -3.98 -4.54 -4.96
N LEU A 81 -2.79 -3.98 -4.74
CA LEU A 81 -1.68 -4.08 -5.69
C LEU A 81 -1.11 -5.49 -5.78
N ALA A 82 -1.03 -6.20 -4.65
CA ALA A 82 -0.52 -7.58 -4.62
C ALA A 82 -1.54 -8.59 -5.11
N ARG A 83 -2.82 -8.33 -4.87
CA ARG A 83 -3.93 -9.24 -5.17
C ARG A 83 -5.00 -8.53 -5.99
N PRO A 84 -4.79 -8.33 -7.30
CA PRO A 84 -5.79 -7.65 -8.15
C PRO A 84 -7.11 -8.42 -8.29
N ASP A 85 -7.15 -9.67 -7.89
CA ASP A 85 -8.38 -10.47 -7.83
C ASP A 85 -9.32 -10.04 -6.71
N LEU A 86 -8.80 -9.36 -5.68
CA LEU A 86 -9.60 -8.93 -4.53
C LEU A 86 -10.33 -7.62 -4.82
N LYS A 87 -11.51 -7.50 -4.22
CA LYS A 87 -12.29 -6.25 -4.25
C LYS A 87 -12.04 -5.51 -2.95
N VAL A 88 -11.12 -4.56 -2.97
CA VAL A 88 -10.69 -3.82 -1.78
C VAL A 88 -11.41 -2.48 -1.71
N THR A 89 -12.04 -2.21 -0.57
CA THR A 89 -12.68 -0.94 -0.26
C THR A 89 -11.94 -0.28 0.90
N LEU A 90 -11.51 0.95 0.70
CA LEU A 90 -10.83 1.73 1.72
C LEU A 90 -11.84 2.61 2.44
N ILE A 91 -11.86 2.55 3.77
CA ILE A 91 -12.79 3.32 4.60
C ILE A 91 -11.98 4.21 5.52
N GLU A 92 -12.15 5.52 5.37
CA GLU A 92 -11.39 6.49 6.15
C GLU A 92 -12.28 7.70 6.47
N PRO A 93 -12.53 8.02 7.76
CA PRO A 93 -13.42 9.12 8.12
C PRO A 93 -12.83 10.52 7.98
N LEU A 94 -11.49 10.65 7.95
CA LEU A 94 -10.87 11.97 7.86
C LEU A 94 -10.76 12.44 6.42
N GLU A 95 -11.41 13.56 6.11
CA GLU A 95 -11.53 14.10 4.75
C GLU A 95 -10.18 14.27 4.04
N ARG A 96 -9.18 14.83 4.71
CA ARG A 96 -7.86 15.02 4.09
C ARG A 96 -7.18 13.70 3.71
N ARG A 97 -7.48 12.63 4.46
CA ARG A 97 -6.95 11.29 4.15
C ARG A 97 -7.72 10.65 3.00
N VAL A 98 -9.03 10.90 2.94
CA VAL A 98 -9.84 10.45 1.80
C VAL A 98 -9.34 11.10 0.52
N GLU A 99 -9.04 12.38 0.53
CA GLU A 99 -8.47 13.08 -0.62
C GLU A 99 -7.14 12.45 -1.07
N PHE A 100 -6.28 12.16 -0.11
CA PHE A 100 -5.01 11.47 -0.39
C PHE A 100 -5.24 10.11 -1.05
N LEU A 101 -6.16 9.32 -0.49
CA LEU A 101 -6.48 7.98 -1.02
C LEU A 101 -7.06 8.05 -2.43
N GLN A 102 -7.92 9.03 -2.71
CA GLN A 102 -8.47 9.22 -4.04
C GLN A 102 -7.38 9.49 -5.07
N GLU A 103 -6.39 10.31 -4.73
CA GLU A 103 -5.25 10.54 -5.59
C GLU A 103 -4.38 9.29 -5.74
N ALA A 104 -4.19 8.56 -4.65
CA ALA A 104 -3.35 7.36 -4.67
C ALA A 104 -3.91 6.25 -5.55
N VAL A 105 -5.23 6.09 -5.61
CA VAL A 105 -5.86 5.02 -6.41
C VAL A 105 -5.99 5.37 -7.89
N GLU A 106 -5.72 6.61 -8.25
CA GLU A 106 -5.64 7.02 -9.65
C GLU A 106 -4.26 6.68 -10.21
#